data_a9d54871c8e43e49b8879f40f109ad51
#
_entry.id   a9d54871c8e43e49b8879f40f109ad51
#
_cell.length_a   1.000
_cell.length_b   1.000
_cell.length_c   1.000
_cell.angle_alpha   90.00
_cell.angle_beta   90.00
_cell.angle_gamma   90.00
#
_symmetry.space_group_name_H-M   'P 1'
#
loop_
_entity.id
_entity.type
_entity.pdbx_description
1 polymer ?
#
loop_
_entity_poly.entity_id
_entity_poly.type
_entity_poly.pdbx_seq_one_letter_code
_entity_poly.pdbx_strand_id
1 'polypeptide(L)'
;MSADLKGKTCGVCHAYLFPEDDVVFCPVCGAPHHRECYNKIGHCALEEFHGTDRQYDLVTAKAEVENEEHKQENKDSGNYIKCPMCEEKYDNSLNSCPNCSTPNFRMHDGYRVYDFLGGVPADMDVGEGVSAGEAKRFVFSNTARYIPKFAAANAGKKTSWNWFAFLFPCSWFLSRKMYLYGILSGILTILPTLFSYPLQSVIYSMGIDINNTSTMVNEIAEALPEIGAGVLILSLIGGIINLIFRFIVGIFGDYIYCRHAISAIKDINANSEDKDRDFAKRGGVNVLLAAIGFFGVDIIASIIVSLL
;
A
#
# COMPACT_ATOMS: atom_id res chain seq x y z
N MET A 1 26.37 23.07 -8.81
CA MET A 1 25.43 23.62 -7.83
C MET A 1 24.16 22.80 -7.97
N SER A 2 23.86 21.94 -7.01
CA SER A 2 22.59 21.21 -6.99
C SER A 2 21.48 22.24 -6.65
N ALA A 3 20.51 22.41 -7.54
CA ALA A 3 19.38 23.27 -7.25
C ALA A 3 18.58 22.67 -6.08
N ASP A 4 18.22 23.51 -5.12
CA ASP A 4 17.36 23.10 -4.01
C ASP A 4 15.94 22.83 -4.54
N LEU A 5 15.56 21.53 -4.56
CA LEU A 5 14.26 21.05 -5.05
C LEU A 5 13.25 20.83 -3.91
N LYS A 6 13.63 21.13 -2.66
CA LYS A 6 12.78 20.90 -1.49
C LYS A 6 11.43 21.63 -1.63
N GLY A 7 10.33 20.86 -1.57
CA GLY A 7 8.97 21.38 -1.67
C GLY A 7 8.51 21.81 -3.07
N LYS A 8 9.32 21.61 -4.11
CA LYS A 8 8.96 22.00 -5.47
C LYS A 8 8.24 20.88 -6.23
N THR A 9 7.33 21.26 -7.11
CA THR A 9 6.56 20.34 -7.96
C THR A 9 6.85 20.60 -9.43
N CYS A 10 6.71 19.56 -10.24
CA CYS A 10 6.80 19.67 -11.69
C CYS A 10 5.61 20.45 -12.24
N GLY A 11 5.84 21.49 -13.03
CA GLY A 11 4.78 22.33 -13.62
C GLY A 11 3.80 21.57 -14.53
N VAL A 12 4.15 20.36 -15.01
CA VAL A 12 3.32 19.56 -15.93
C VAL A 12 2.49 18.51 -15.19
N CYS A 13 3.14 17.67 -14.39
CA CYS A 13 2.47 16.56 -13.72
C CYS A 13 2.15 16.85 -12.25
N HIS A 14 2.58 18.00 -11.74
CA HIS A 14 2.39 18.49 -10.37
C HIS A 14 2.92 17.54 -9.27
N ALA A 15 3.72 16.53 -9.63
CA ALA A 15 4.41 15.68 -8.68
C ALA A 15 5.59 16.42 -8.04
N TYR A 16 5.88 16.11 -6.76
CA TYR A 16 7.07 16.63 -6.09
C TYR A 16 8.35 16.19 -6.82
N LEU A 17 9.32 17.10 -6.86
CA LEU A 17 10.62 16.89 -7.44
C LEU A 17 11.63 16.51 -6.36
N PHE A 18 12.33 15.41 -6.57
CA PHE A 18 13.35 14.91 -5.66
C PHE A 18 14.75 15.17 -6.23
N PRO A 19 15.79 15.18 -5.38
CA PRO A 19 17.18 15.37 -5.84
C PRO A 19 17.65 14.34 -6.87
N GLU A 20 17.06 13.16 -6.87
CA GLU A 20 17.33 12.06 -7.80
C GLU A 20 16.54 12.13 -9.11
N ASP A 21 15.56 13.03 -9.23
CA ASP A 21 14.78 13.19 -10.45
C ASP A 21 15.59 13.95 -11.52
N ASP A 22 15.41 13.58 -12.79
CA ASP A 22 15.98 14.30 -13.91
C ASP A 22 15.13 15.55 -14.20
N VAL A 23 15.58 16.70 -13.66
CA VAL A 23 14.84 17.96 -13.66
C VAL A 23 15.45 18.94 -14.65
N VAL A 24 14.59 19.64 -15.39
CA VAL A 24 14.93 20.79 -16.21
C VAL A 24 14.23 22.04 -15.66
N PHE A 25 14.92 23.17 -15.75
CA PHE A 25 14.37 24.46 -15.36
C PHE A 25 14.03 25.29 -16.60
N CYS A 26 12.87 25.94 -16.60
CA CYS A 26 12.52 26.87 -17.67
C CYS A 26 13.53 28.01 -17.75
N PRO A 27 14.14 28.27 -18.92
CA PRO A 27 15.15 29.33 -19.06
C PRO A 27 14.58 30.76 -18.87
N VAL A 28 13.25 30.92 -18.97
CA VAL A 28 12.58 32.23 -18.84
C VAL A 28 12.15 32.51 -17.41
N CYS A 29 11.47 31.55 -16.74
CA CYS A 29 10.88 31.79 -15.41
C CYS A 29 11.54 30.93 -14.30
N GLY A 30 12.42 29.99 -14.64
CA GLY A 30 13.06 29.11 -13.65
C GLY A 30 12.16 28.01 -13.09
N ALA A 31 10.94 27.84 -13.58
CA ALA A 31 10.03 26.78 -13.10
C ALA A 31 10.60 25.40 -13.37
N PRO A 32 10.61 24.49 -12.36
CA PRO A 32 11.18 23.15 -12.50
C PRO A 32 10.16 22.18 -13.12
N HIS A 33 10.67 21.28 -13.96
CA HIS A 33 9.89 20.23 -14.62
C HIS A 33 10.71 18.94 -14.66
N HIS A 34 10.06 17.76 -14.59
CA HIS A 34 10.73 16.53 -15.03
C HIS A 34 11.10 16.66 -16.51
N ARG A 35 12.29 16.20 -16.90
CA ARG A 35 12.74 16.29 -18.30
C ARG A 35 11.78 15.60 -19.27
N GLU A 36 11.26 14.44 -18.90
CA GLU A 36 10.26 13.72 -19.70
C GLU A 36 8.96 14.53 -19.88
N CYS A 37 8.50 15.18 -18.81
CA CYS A 37 7.30 16.00 -18.84
C CYS A 37 7.51 17.24 -19.73
N TYR A 38 8.65 17.90 -19.60
CA TYR A 38 8.99 19.06 -20.41
C TYR A 38 9.10 18.69 -21.90
N ASN A 39 9.77 17.58 -22.22
CA ASN A 39 9.91 17.09 -23.58
C ASN A 39 8.57 16.70 -24.22
N LYS A 40 7.64 16.18 -23.41
CA LYS A 40 6.31 15.77 -23.89
C LYS A 40 5.45 16.94 -24.34
N ILE A 41 5.52 18.08 -23.66
CA ILE A 41 4.75 19.28 -24.03
C ILE A 41 5.53 20.25 -24.92
N GLY A 42 6.87 20.16 -24.94
CA GLY A 42 7.77 20.94 -25.80
C GLY A 42 7.99 22.40 -25.37
N HIS A 43 7.39 22.84 -24.27
CA HIS A 43 7.48 24.20 -23.75
C HIS A 43 7.30 24.24 -22.21
N CYS A 44 7.41 25.42 -21.60
CA CYS A 44 7.13 25.58 -20.17
C CYS A 44 5.62 25.45 -19.89
N ALA A 45 5.22 24.65 -18.89
CA ALA A 45 3.83 24.53 -18.49
C ALA A 45 3.22 25.87 -17.98
N LEU A 46 4.09 26.84 -17.62
CA LEU A 46 3.70 28.16 -17.14
C LEU A 46 4.01 29.26 -18.19
N GLU A 47 4.09 28.87 -19.48
CA GLU A 47 4.46 29.79 -20.55
C GLU A 47 3.51 30.98 -20.65
N GLU A 48 2.20 30.79 -20.41
CA GLU A 48 1.19 31.84 -20.43
C GLU A 48 1.41 32.96 -19.39
N PHE A 49 2.18 32.66 -18.33
CA PHE A 49 2.50 33.61 -17.28
C PHE A 49 3.84 34.30 -17.45
N HIS A 50 4.62 33.94 -18.47
CA HIS A 50 5.93 34.56 -18.74
C HIS A 50 5.75 36.07 -19.00
N GLY A 51 6.54 36.91 -18.30
CA GLY A 51 6.48 38.35 -18.42
C GLY A 51 5.28 39.03 -17.78
N THR A 52 4.47 38.28 -17.02
CA THR A 52 3.36 38.80 -16.22
C THR A 52 3.70 38.91 -14.73
N ASP A 53 2.90 39.61 -13.95
CA ASP A 53 3.04 39.65 -12.47
C ASP A 53 2.88 38.28 -11.78
N ARG A 54 2.41 37.27 -12.52
CA ARG A 54 2.23 35.89 -12.06
C ARG A 54 3.33 34.95 -12.52
N GLN A 55 4.39 35.49 -13.10
CA GLN A 55 5.53 34.69 -13.53
C GLN A 55 6.14 33.98 -12.34
N TYR A 56 6.42 32.67 -12.51
CA TYR A 56 7.15 31.90 -11.51
C TYR A 56 8.52 32.53 -11.24
N ASP A 57 8.83 32.76 -9.96
CA ASP A 57 10.12 33.31 -9.54
C ASP A 57 10.72 32.37 -8.48
N LEU A 58 11.91 31.85 -8.80
CA LEU A 58 12.65 30.94 -7.93
C LEU A 58 13.04 31.58 -6.59
N VAL A 59 13.20 32.90 -6.56
CA VAL A 59 13.64 33.67 -5.38
C VAL A 59 12.47 33.95 -4.45
N THR A 60 11.31 34.35 -4.99
CA THR A 60 10.09 34.57 -4.19
C THR A 60 9.49 33.27 -3.66
N ALA A 61 9.57 32.19 -4.43
CA ALA A 61 9.18 30.87 -3.96
C ALA A 61 10.03 30.35 -2.77
N LYS A 62 11.28 30.80 -2.62
CA LYS A 62 12.11 30.54 -1.42
C LYS A 62 11.67 31.38 -0.22
N ALA A 63 11.31 32.63 -0.45
CA ALA A 63 10.87 33.56 0.60
C ALA A 63 9.49 33.20 1.16
N GLU A 64 8.63 32.61 0.35
CA GLU A 64 7.30 32.12 0.80
C GLU A 64 7.42 30.92 1.73
N VAL A 65 8.33 29.98 1.45
CA VAL A 65 8.60 28.82 2.33
C VAL A 65 9.18 29.28 3.69
N GLU A 66 10.10 30.23 3.71
CA GLU A 66 10.68 30.76 4.94
C GLU A 66 9.65 31.62 5.75
N ASN A 67 8.73 32.31 5.07
CA ASN A 67 7.66 33.08 5.73
C ASN A 67 6.50 32.18 6.23
N GLU A 68 6.28 31.01 5.66
CA GLU A 68 5.30 30.05 6.18
C GLU A 68 5.79 29.37 7.47
N GLU A 69 7.08 29.13 7.63
CA GLU A 69 7.66 28.62 8.88
C GLU A 69 7.52 29.64 10.05
N HIS A 70 7.50 30.95 9.78
CA HIS A 70 7.30 32.00 10.79
C HIS A 70 5.84 32.40 11.04
N LYS A 71 4.89 31.99 10.19
CA LYS A 71 3.45 32.28 10.36
C LYS A 71 2.67 31.24 11.16
N GLN A 72 3.29 30.17 11.61
CA GLN A 72 2.61 29.09 12.35
C GLN A 72 2.34 29.39 13.83
N GLU A 73 2.70 30.59 14.35
CA GLU A 73 2.44 30.94 15.76
C GLU A 73 1.12 31.70 16.02
N ASN A 74 0.31 32.05 15.03
CA ASN A 74 -0.98 32.73 15.31
C ASN A 74 -2.00 32.55 14.18
N LYS A 75 -2.87 31.53 14.27
CA LYS A 75 -4.29 31.63 13.93
C LYS A 75 -5.04 30.33 14.24
N ASP A 76 -5.66 30.33 15.37
CA ASP A 76 -6.78 29.44 15.73
C ASP A 76 -8.05 29.81 14.92
N SER A 77 -8.02 29.52 13.62
CA SER A 77 -9.20 29.52 12.74
C SER A 77 -9.12 28.26 11.88
N GLY A 78 -9.77 27.19 12.38
CA GLY A 78 -9.63 25.81 11.93
C GLY A 78 -9.78 25.58 10.44
N ASN A 79 -8.67 25.38 9.74
CA ASN A 79 -8.62 24.86 8.39
C ASN A 79 -8.79 23.33 8.40
N TYR A 80 -9.92 22.84 8.93
CA TYR A 80 -10.21 21.42 9.01
C TYR A 80 -10.97 20.94 7.77
N ILE A 81 -10.59 19.76 7.27
CA ILE A 81 -11.31 19.04 6.21
C ILE A 81 -11.84 17.71 6.74
N LYS A 82 -12.89 17.18 6.10
CA LYS A 82 -13.37 15.81 6.33
C LYS A 82 -12.67 14.85 5.39
N CYS A 83 -12.19 13.74 5.93
CA CYS A 83 -11.65 12.65 5.14
C CYS A 83 -12.76 12.02 4.28
N PRO A 84 -12.57 11.86 2.95
CA PRO A 84 -13.58 11.25 2.09
C PRO A 84 -13.79 9.76 2.34
N MET A 85 -12.89 9.09 3.08
CA MET A 85 -12.94 7.65 3.33
C MET A 85 -13.45 7.27 4.71
N CYS A 86 -13.13 8.04 5.76
CA CYS A 86 -13.49 7.72 7.14
C CYS A 86 -14.23 8.85 7.86
N GLU A 87 -14.51 9.96 7.15
CA GLU A 87 -15.21 11.17 7.63
C GLU A 87 -14.56 11.87 8.83
N GLU A 88 -13.39 11.42 9.28
CA GLU A 88 -12.62 12.07 10.35
C GLU A 88 -12.26 13.49 9.95
N LYS A 89 -12.44 14.44 10.87
CA LYS A 89 -12.01 15.84 10.68
C LYS A 89 -10.54 15.94 11.06
N TYR A 90 -9.73 16.46 10.15
CA TYR A 90 -8.32 16.68 10.41
C TYR A 90 -7.84 17.99 9.75
N ASP A 91 -6.70 18.48 10.21
CA ASP A 91 -6.10 19.70 9.69
C ASP A 91 -5.72 19.53 8.21
N ASN A 92 -6.19 20.46 7.36
CA ASN A 92 -5.91 20.47 5.92
C ASN A 92 -4.41 20.68 5.59
N SER A 93 -3.59 21.08 6.56
CA SER A 93 -2.13 21.11 6.41
C SER A 93 -1.51 19.72 6.33
N LEU A 94 -2.17 18.70 6.89
CA LEU A 94 -1.70 17.33 6.83
C LEU A 94 -1.88 16.74 5.43
N ASN A 95 -0.87 16.05 4.94
CA ASN A 95 -0.88 15.42 3.61
C ASN A 95 -1.67 14.10 3.56
N SER A 96 -2.11 13.59 4.71
CA SER A 96 -2.98 12.42 4.80
C SER A 96 -3.84 12.46 6.06
N CYS A 97 -4.97 11.76 6.02
CA CYS A 97 -5.84 11.59 7.18
C CYS A 97 -5.11 10.79 8.28
N PRO A 98 -5.02 11.29 9.52
CA PRO A 98 -4.33 10.61 10.61
C PRO A 98 -5.02 9.30 11.03
N ASN A 99 -6.30 9.15 10.75
CA ASN A 99 -7.07 7.98 11.12
C ASN A 99 -6.93 6.81 10.12
N CYS A 100 -7.09 7.08 8.80
CA CYS A 100 -7.11 6.03 7.78
C CYS A 100 -5.98 6.13 6.75
N SER A 101 -5.08 7.12 6.88
CA SER A 101 -3.96 7.38 5.97
C SER A 101 -4.37 7.66 4.51
N THR A 102 -5.64 8.06 4.28
CA THR A 102 -6.09 8.50 2.97
C THR A 102 -5.35 9.78 2.60
N PRO A 103 -4.69 9.86 1.43
CA PRO A 103 -4.00 11.06 1.00
C PRO A 103 -4.92 12.27 0.93
N ASN A 104 -4.43 13.42 1.38
CA ASN A 104 -5.10 14.69 1.23
C ASN A 104 -4.79 15.22 -0.17
N PHE A 105 -5.76 15.16 -1.07
CA PHE A 105 -5.65 15.72 -2.41
C PHE A 105 -5.87 17.24 -2.34
N ARG A 106 -4.81 17.97 -2.02
CA ARG A 106 -4.86 19.44 -2.01
C ARG A 106 -5.08 19.98 -3.42
N MET A 107 -5.82 21.06 -3.48
CA MET A 107 -5.91 21.89 -4.67
C MET A 107 -4.81 22.95 -4.56
N HIS A 108 -3.80 22.89 -5.41
CA HIS A 108 -2.84 23.95 -5.61
C HIS A 108 -3.13 24.58 -6.97
N ASP A 109 -3.43 25.86 -7.03
CA ASP A 109 -3.77 26.61 -8.24
C ASP A 109 -4.85 25.93 -9.12
N GLY A 110 -5.84 25.28 -8.48
CA GLY A 110 -6.95 24.59 -9.16
C GLY A 110 -6.62 23.15 -9.58
N TYR A 111 -5.40 22.66 -9.36
CA TYR A 111 -4.99 21.30 -9.70
C TYR A 111 -4.82 20.41 -8.47
N ARG A 112 -5.18 19.11 -8.59
CA ARG A 112 -4.96 18.14 -7.54
C ARG A 112 -3.52 17.66 -7.55
N VAL A 113 -2.82 17.84 -6.44
CA VAL A 113 -1.46 17.31 -6.24
C VAL A 113 -1.55 15.96 -5.54
N TYR A 114 -0.96 14.93 -6.13
CA TYR A 114 -0.89 13.60 -5.53
C TYR A 114 0.44 13.46 -4.78
N ASP A 115 0.36 13.28 -3.45
CA ASP A 115 1.54 13.02 -2.64
C ASP A 115 1.80 11.51 -2.52
N PHE A 116 2.85 11.06 -3.19
CA PHE A 116 3.27 9.64 -3.18
C PHE A 116 3.85 9.18 -1.83
N LEU A 117 4.21 10.09 -0.94
CA LEU A 117 4.69 9.78 0.40
C LEU A 117 3.59 9.84 1.46
N GLY A 118 2.38 10.26 1.08
CA GLY A 118 1.22 10.30 1.96
C GLY A 118 1.39 11.21 3.17
N GLY A 119 2.09 12.32 3.00
CA GLY A 119 2.34 13.31 4.05
C GLY A 119 3.62 13.13 4.83
N VAL A 120 4.41 12.13 4.52
CA VAL A 120 5.68 11.86 5.22
C VAL A 120 6.82 12.57 4.47
N PRO A 121 7.65 13.39 5.15
CA PRO A 121 8.84 13.98 4.55
C PRO A 121 9.78 12.90 4.00
N ALA A 122 10.40 13.16 2.83
CA ALA A 122 11.24 12.17 2.15
C ALA A 122 12.48 11.75 2.96
N ASP A 123 13.01 12.66 3.75
CA ASP A 123 14.16 12.48 4.64
C ASP A 123 13.80 11.89 6.02
N MET A 124 12.50 11.75 6.34
CA MET A 124 12.05 11.20 7.60
C MET A 124 12.49 9.74 7.76
N ASP A 125 13.08 9.40 8.91
CA ASP A 125 13.37 8.00 9.27
C ASP A 125 12.07 7.23 9.52
N VAL A 126 11.82 6.24 8.70
CA VAL A 126 10.67 5.33 8.83
C VAL A 126 11.05 4.00 9.47
N GLY A 127 12.28 3.87 9.94
CA GLY A 127 12.77 2.76 10.75
C GLY A 127 14.24 2.44 10.51
N GLU A 128 14.99 2.32 11.57
CA GLU A 128 16.38 1.86 11.60
C GLU A 128 17.33 2.63 10.65
N GLY A 129 17.11 3.94 10.48
CA GLY A 129 17.91 4.80 9.59
C GLY A 129 17.52 4.75 8.12
N VAL A 130 16.41 4.11 7.77
CA VAL A 130 15.86 4.10 6.40
C VAL A 130 14.96 5.30 6.21
N SER A 131 15.23 6.11 5.18
CA SER A 131 14.42 7.27 4.83
C SER A 131 13.09 6.88 4.14
N ALA A 132 12.07 7.75 4.26
CA ALA A 132 10.81 7.58 3.55
C ALA A 132 10.99 7.54 2.02
N GLY A 133 11.97 8.27 1.48
CA GLY A 133 12.35 8.24 0.07
C GLY A 133 12.84 6.87 -0.39
N GLU A 134 13.75 6.23 0.38
CA GLU A 134 14.23 4.87 0.09
C GLU A 134 13.10 3.86 0.23
N ALA A 135 12.26 3.98 1.27
CA ALA A 135 11.09 3.13 1.46
C ALA A 135 10.10 3.27 0.29
N LYS A 136 9.87 4.48 -0.24
CA LYS A 136 9.07 4.72 -1.46
C LYS A 136 9.62 3.94 -2.65
N ARG A 137 10.94 4.00 -2.89
CA ARG A 137 11.59 3.26 -3.99
C ARG A 137 11.38 1.75 -3.85
N PHE A 138 11.52 1.21 -2.65
CA PHE A 138 11.33 -0.22 -2.39
C PHE A 138 9.87 -0.65 -2.53
N VAL A 139 8.94 0.10 -1.95
CA VAL A 139 7.50 -0.21 -1.99
C VAL A 139 6.92 -0.11 -3.40
N PHE A 140 7.37 0.87 -4.18
CA PHE A 140 7.03 1.15 -5.57
C PHE A 140 5.54 1.41 -5.85
N SER A 141 4.63 0.59 -5.32
CA SER A 141 3.18 0.68 -5.57
C SER A 141 2.41 0.92 -4.28
N ASN A 142 1.38 1.80 -4.34
CA ASN A 142 0.58 2.24 -3.19
C ASN A 142 1.42 2.91 -2.08
N THR A 143 2.44 3.64 -2.47
CA THR A 143 3.41 4.27 -1.56
C THR A 143 2.72 5.24 -0.59
N ALA A 144 1.80 6.08 -1.06
CA ALA A 144 1.01 7.00 -0.23
C ALA A 144 0.22 6.30 0.89
N ARG A 145 -0.10 5.01 0.74
CA ARG A 145 -0.73 4.20 1.80
C ARG A 145 0.30 3.57 2.75
N TYR A 146 1.43 3.07 2.21
CA TYR A 146 2.39 2.29 3.00
C TYR A 146 3.39 3.16 3.76
N ILE A 147 3.87 4.26 3.18
CA ILE A 147 4.89 5.11 3.83
C ILE A 147 4.40 5.70 5.16
N PRO A 148 3.16 6.24 5.27
CA PRO A 148 2.63 6.66 6.57
C PRO A 148 2.51 5.52 7.59
N LYS A 149 2.22 4.30 7.13
CA LYS A 149 2.18 3.12 8.01
C LYS A 149 3.57 2.73 8.51
N PHE A 150 4.60 2.88 7.68
CA PHE A 150 5.99 2.66 8.08
C PHE A 150 6.42 3.70 9.13
N ALA A 151 6.13 4.98 8.90
CA ALA A 151 6.35 6.04 9.88
C ALA A 151 5.60 5.77 11.20
N ALA A 152 4.34 5.35 11.12
CA ALA A 152 3.56 4.97 12.29
C ALA A 152 4.12 3.74 13.02
N ALA A 153 4.63 2.75 12.27
CA ALA A 153 5.28 1.57 12.85
C ALA A 153 6.59 1.93 13.57
N ASN A 154 7.37 2.84 13.02
CA ASN A 154 8.56 3.39 13.68
C ASN A 154 8.20 4.16 14.97
N ALA A 155 7.05 4.85 14.98
CA ALA A 155 6.49 5.50 16.17
C ALA A 155 5.82 4.53 17.17
N GLY A 156 5.92 3.20 16.96
CA GLY A 156 5.41 2.16 17.86
C GLY A 156 4.03 1.58 17.53
N LYS A 157 3.34 2.04 16.50
CA LYS A 157 2.04 1.50 16.08
C LYS A 157 2.22 0.21 15.26
N LYS A 158 1.98 -0.94 15.87
CA LYS A 158 2.20 -2.26 15.24
C LYS A 158 1.00 -2.81 14.47
N THR A 159 -0.16 -2.17 14.55
CA THR A 159 -1.41 -2.66 13.97
C THR A 159 -1.98 -1.69 12.95
N SER A 160 -2.48 -2.24 11.85
CA SER A 160 -3.25 -1.51 10.83
C SER A 160 -4.12 -2.51 10.08
N TRP A 161 -5.23 -2.05 9.47
CA TRP A 161 -6.08 -2.96 8.72
C TRP A 161 -5.66 -3.05 7.25
N ASN A 162 -5.54 -4.30 6.74
CA ASN A 162 -5.26 -4.60 5.35
C ASN A 162 -6.24 -5.64 4.80
N TRP A 163 -7.26 -5.18 4.05
CA TRP A 163 -8.28 -6.05 3.48
C TRP A 163 -7.71 -7.12 2.54
N PHE A 164 -6.73 -6.79 1.72
CA PHE A 164 -6.15 -7.75 0.78
C PHE A 164 -5.36 -8.84 1.51
N ALA A 165 -4.61 -8.47 2.55
CA ALA A 165 -3.90 -9.41 3.39
C ALA A 165 -4.87 -10.31 4.21
N PHE A 166 -6.02 -9.77 4.64
CA PHE A 166 -7.06 -10.52 5.32
C PHE A 166 -7.73 -11.54 4.39
N LEU A 167 -8.18 -11.12 3.21
CA LEU A 167 -8.91 -11.98 2.28
C LEU A 167 -8.01 -13.01 1.61
N PHE A 168 -6.79 -12.62 1.23
CA PHE A 168 -5.86 -13.41 0.42
C PHE A 168 -4.43 -13.38 0.99
N PRO A 169 -4.18 -13.95 2.20
CA PRO A 169 -2.88 -13.83 2.87
C PRO A 169 -1.71 -14.30 2.01
N CYS A 170 -1.80 -15.50 1.42
CA CYS A 170 -0.76 -16.07 0.56
C CYS A 170 -0.46 -15.18 -0.64
N SER A 171 -1.50 -14.79 -1.38
CA SER A 171 -1.40 -13.91 -2.53
C SER A 171 -0.77 -12.55 -2.18
N TRP A 172 -1.17 -11.98 -1.04
CA TRP A 172 -0.65 -10.69 -0.61
C TRP A 172 0.85 -10.74 -0.28
N PHE A 173 1.31 -11.73 0.51
CA PHE A 173 2.72 -11.88 0.83
C PHE A 173 3.57 -12.18 -0.42
N LEU A 174 3.10 -13.08 -1.30
CA LEU A 174 3.80 -13.41 -2.53
C LEU A 174 3.87 -12.22 -3.49
N SER A 175 2.79 -11.42 -3.58
CA SER A 175 2.80 -10.20 -4.39
C SER A 175 3.89 -9.21 -3.95
N ARG A 176 4.21 -9.17 -2.65
CA ARG A 176 5.26 -8.33 -2.05
C ARG A 176 6.64 -9.01 -2.01
N LYS A 177 6.80 -10.13 -2.70
CA LYS A 177 8.04 -10.94 -2.78
C LYS A 177 8.53 -11.48 -1.42
N MET A 178 7.60 -11.59 -0.46
CA MET A 178 7.85 -12.16 0.86
C MET A 178 7.61 -13.67 0.81
N TYR A 179 8.47 -14.41 0.10
CA TYR A 179 8.27 -15.82 -0.27
C TYR A 179 8.03 -16.73 0.93
N LEU A 180 8.84 -16.62 1.98
CA LEU A 180 8.69 -17.44 3.18
C LEU A 180 7.32 -17.22 3.84
N TYR A 181 6.92 -15.97 4.04
CA TYR A 181 5.61 -15.64 4.61
C TYR A 181 4.46 -16.08 3.69
N GLY A 182 4.66 -15.98 2.37
CA GLY A 182 3.70 -16.45 1.38
C GLY A 182 3.47 -17.95 1.48
N ILE A 183 4.54 -18.76 1.51
CA ILE A 183 4.46 -20.22 1.65
C ILE A 183 3.84 -20.62 2.98
N LEU A 184 4.32 -20.04 4.09
CA LEU A 184 3.76 -20.33 5.43
C LEU A 184 2.28 -19.97 5.52
N SER A 185 1.87 -18.82 4.96
CA SER A 185 0.46 -18.43 4.94
C SER A 185 -0.40 -19.33 4.06
N GLY A 186 0.15 -19.85 2.96
CA GLY A 186 -0.50 -20.87 2.14
C GLY A 186 -0.76 -22.15 2.93
N ILE A 187 0.25 -22.65 3.61
CA ILE A 187 0.13 -23.84 4.47
C ILE A 187 -0.91 -23.61 5.58
N LEU A 188 -0.83 -22.46 6.28
CA LEU A 188 -1.77 -22.12 7.35
C LEU A 188 -3.21 -21.86 6.85
N THR A 189 -3.39 -21.60 5.56
CA THR A 189 -4.72 -21.51 4.95
C THR A 189 -5.25 -22.92 4.58
N ILE A 190 -4.39 -23.80 4.07
CA ILE A 190 -4.78 -25.15 3.61
C ILE A 190 -5.03 -26.10 4.78
N LEU A 191 -4.15 -26.13 5.79
CA LEU A 191 -4.27 -27.08 6.91
C LEU A 191 -5.64 -27.09 7.59
N PRO A 192 -6.24 -25.93 7.95
CA PRO A 192 -7.58 -25.93 8.56
C PRO A 192 -8.69 -26.43 7.64
N THR A 193 -8.50 -26.37 6.29
CA THR A 193 -9.51 -26.88 5.35
C THR A 193 -9.61 -28.41 5.41
N LEU A 194 -8.55 -29.10 5.84
CA LEU A 194 -8.58 -30.56 6.04
C LEU A 194 -9.57 -30.98 7.13
N PHE A 195 -9.87 -30.11 8.10
CA PHE A 195 -10.90 -30.37 9.10
C PHE A 195 -12.31 -30.37 8.50
N SER A 196 -12.50 -29.74 7.34
CA SER A 196 -13.77 -29.74 6.60
C SER A 196 -13.89 -30.96 5.66
N TYR A 197 -12.81 -31.73 5.45
CA TYR A 197 -12.82 -32.89 4.54
C TYR A 197 -13.88 -33.94 4.93
N PRO A 198 -14.01 -34.36 6.20
CA PRO A 198 -15.04 -35.33 6.56
C PRO A 198 -16.47 -34.86 6.25
N LEU A 199 -16.74 -33.55 6.40
CA LEU A 199 -18.04 -32.96 6.03
C LEU A 199 -18.24 -33.01 4.50
N GLN A 200 -17.22 -32.65 3.74
CA GLN A 200 -17.28 -32.70 2.28
C GLN A 200 -17.50 -34.14 1.77
N SER A 201 -16.82 -35.12 2.35
CA SER A 201 -16.97 -36.52 1.97
C SER A 201 -18.38 -37.06 2.24
N VAL A 202 -19.00 -36.66 3.35
CA VAL A 202 -20.39 -36.99 3.67
C VAL A 202 -21.36 -36.35 2.67
N ILE A 203 -21.20 -35.05 2.39
CA ILE A 203 -22.03 -34.31 1.41
C ILE A 203 -21.93 -34.99 0.01
N TYR A 204 -20.73 -35.35 -0.41
CA TYR A 204 -20.50 -36.08 -1.67
C TYR A 204 -21.18 -37.46 -1.68
N SER A 205 -21.09 -38.23 -0.57
CA SER A 205 -21.70 -39.55 -0.46
C SER A 205 -23.23 -39.50 -0.49
N MET A 206 -23.83 -38.40 -0.07
CA MET A 206 -25.28 -38.15 -0.11
C MET A 206 -25.77 -37.72 -1.50
N GLY A 207 -24.86 -37.46 -2.45
CA GLY A 207 -25.19 -37.05 -3.81
C GLY A 207 -25.75 -35.62 -3.94
N ILE A 208 -25.47 -34.76 -2.95
CA ILE A 208 -25.90 -33.36 -2.98
C ILE A 208 -25.21 -32.61 -4.10
N ASP A 209 -25.98 -32.03 -5.02
CA ASP A 209 -25.45 -31.22 -6.12
C ASP A 209 -25.04 -29.83 -5.65
N ILE A 210 -23.75 -29.68 -5.33
CA ILE A 210 -23.16 -28.40 -4.89
C ILE A 210 -23.14 -27.31 -5.99
N ASN A 211 -23.39 -27.67 -7.26
CA ASN A 211 -23.43 -26.70 -8.36
C ASN A 211 -24.79 -26.05 -8.53
N ASN A 212 -25.85 -26.68 -8.00
CA ASN A 212 -27.20 -26.15 -8.04
C ASN A 212 -27.56 -25.41 -6.73
N THR A 213 -27.28 -24.11 -6.69
CA THR A 213 -27.48 -23.28 -5.49
C THR A 213 -28.95 -23.21 -5.04
N SER A 214 -29.92 -23.43 -5.92
CA SER A 214 -31.35 -23.35 -5.60
C SER A 214 -31.86 -24.56 -4.80
N THR A 215 -31.29 -25.75 -5.05
CA THR A 215 -31.66 -26.98 -4.34
C THR A 215 -30.69 -27.32 -3.21
N MET A 216 -29.43 -26.96 -3.36
CA MET A 216 -28.34 -27.27 -2.45
C MET A 216 -28.66 -26.93 -0.97
N VAL A 217 -29.22 -25.76 -0.71
CA VAL A 217 -29.55 -25.33 0.67
C VAL A 217 -30.58 -26.23 1.32
N ASN A 218 -31.63 -26.65 0.57
CA ASN A 218 -32.68 -27.53 1.05
C ASN A 218 -32.13 -28.95 1.23
N GLU A 219 -31.37 -29.47 0.28
CA GLU A 219 -30.74 -30.79 0.35
C GLU A 219 -29.77 -30.91 1.52
N ILE A 220 -28.97 -29.86 1.79
CA ILE A 220 -28.10 -29.81 2.98
C ILE A 220 -28.95 -29.75 4.27
N ALA A 221 -30.03 -28.98 4.30
CA ALA A 221 -30.90 -28.88 5.47
C ALA A 221 -31.57 -30.21 5.79
N GLU A 222 -32.00 -30.97 4.78
CA GLU A 222 -32.56 -32.31 4.91
C GLU A 222 -31.53 -33.36 5.39
N ALA A 223 -30.29 -33.22 4.89
CA ALA A 223 -29.17 -34.10 5.24
C ALA A 223 -28.57 -33.80 6.63
N LEU A 224 -28.79 -32.58 7.16
CA LEU A 224 -28.17 -32.11 8.41
C LEU A 224 -28.36 -33.08 9.61
N PRO A 225 -29.54 -33.73 9.83
CA PRO A 225 -29.74 -34.69 10.93
C PRO A 225 -28.91 -35.97 10.79
N GLU A 226 -28.53 -36.34 9.55
CA GLU A 226 -27.73 -37.53 9.25
C GLU A 226 -26.24 -37.28 9.39
N ILE A 227 -25.83 -35.98 9.31
CA ILE A 227 -24.43 -35.56 9.51
C ILE A 227 -24.12 -35.63 11.00
N GLY A 228 -23.18 -36.47 11.39
CA GLY A 228 -22.77 -36.57 12.79
C GLY A 228 -22.28 -35.26 13.38
N ALA A 229 -22.76 -34.91 14.59
CA ALA A 229 -22.38 -33.66 15.24
C ALA A 229 -20.85 -33.46 15.36
N GLY A 230 -20.08 -34.50 15.50
CA GLY A 230 -18.61 -34.46 15.51
C GLY A 230 -17.98 -33.90 14.22
N VAL A 231 -18.57 -34.24 13.07
CA VAL A 231 -18.11 -33.79 11.74
C VAL A 231 -18.38 -32.27 11.58
N LEU A 232 -19.57 -31.82 12.01
CA LEU A 232 -19.93 -30.41 11.99
C LEU A 232 -19.03 -29.59 12.91
N ILE A 233 -18.77 -30.06 14.13
CA ILE A 233 -17.92 -29.40 15.10
C ILE A 233 -16.48 -29.32 14.55
N LEU A 234 -15.96 -30.38 13.95
CA LEU A 234 -14.61 -30.40 13.39
C LEU A 234 -14.44 -29.39 12.24
N SER A 235 -15.41 -29.32 11.33
CA SER A 235 -15.44 -28.34 10.24
C SER A 235 -15.52 -26.90 10.78
N LEU A 236 -16.32 -26.66 11.79
CA LEU A 236 -16.46 -25.36 12.43
C LEU A 236 -15.14 -24.92 13.07
N ILE A 237 -14.45 -25.83 13.77
CA ILE A 237 -13.14 -25.54 14.36
C ILE A 237 -12.14 -25.14 13.27
N GLY A 238 -12.06 -25.87 12.16
CA GLY A 238 -11.21 -25.52 11.03
C GLY A 238 -11.50 -24.15 10.46
N GLY A 239 -12.78 -23.83 10.27
CA GLY A 239 -13.23 -22.50 9.81
C GLY A 239 -12.83 -21.37 10.75
N ILE A 240 -13.01 -21.57 12.07
CA ILE A 240 -12.62 -20.59 13.09
C ILE A 240 -11.12 -20.36 13.10
N ILE A 241 -10.31 -21.44 13.05
CA ILE A 241 -8.83 -21.33 13.00
C ILE A 241 -8.39 -20.53 11.76
N ASN A 242 -8.96 -20.84 10.60
CA ASN A 242 -8.65 -20.11 9.36
C ASN A 242 -9.03 -18.64 9.47
N LEU A 243 -10.20 -18.34 10.02
CA LEU A 243 -10.68 -16.97 10.21
C LEU A 243 -9.79 -16.18 11.17
N ILE A 244 -9.41 -16.76 12.31
CA ILE A 244 -8.47 -16.13 13.26
C ILE A 244 -7.13 -15.84 12.58
N PHE A 245 -6.58 -16.79 11.82
CA PHE A 245 -5.35 -16.59 11.09
C PHE A 245 -5.45 -15.42 10.11
N ARG A 246 -6.55 -15.33 9.33
CA ARG A 246 -6.79 -14.21 8.41
C ARG A 246 -6.89 -12.86 9.14
N PHE A 247 -7.54 -12.81 10.30
CA PHE A 247 -7.58 -11.62 11.14
C PHE A 247 -6.19 -11.19 11.60
N ILE A 248 -5.36 -12.12 12.05
CA ILE A 248 -3.98 -11.85 12.46
C ILE A 248 -3.21 -11.23 11.30
N VAL A 249 -3.27 -11.82 10.11
CA VAL A 249 -2.58 -11.29 8.94
C VAL A 249 -3.16 -9.95 8.49
N GLY A 250 -4.48 -9.78 8.56
CA GLY A 250 -5.15 -8.51 8.23
C GLY A 250 -4.72 -7.35 9.14
N ILE A 251 -4.48 -7.63 10.42
CA ILE A 251 -4.11 -6.62 11.43
C ILE A 251 -2.58 -6.35 11.42
N PHE A 252 -1.76 -7.38 11.34
CA PHE A 252 -0.30 -7.27 11.49
C PHE A 252 0.46 -7.32 10.17
N GLY A 253 -0.19 -7.65 9.06
CA GLY A 253 0.46 -7.82 7.76
C GLY A 253 1.29 -6.62 7.32
N ASP A 254 0.73 -5.41 7.44
CA ASP A 254 1.45 -4.19 7.07
C ASP A 254 2.68 -3.95 7.95
N TYR A 255 2.63 -4.27 9.24
CA TYR A 255 3.78 -4.20 10.13
C TYR A 255 4.86 -5.21 9.76
N ILE A 256 4.48 -6.46 9.46
CA ILE A 256 5.41 -7.50 8.98
C ILE A 256 6.07 -7.06 7.68
N TYR A 257 5.28 -6.47 6.75
CA TYR A 257 5.83 -5.94 5.50
C TYR A 257 6.80 -4.77 5.73
N CYS A 258 6.46 -3.85 6.64
CA CYS A 258 7.34 -2.75 7.03
C CYS A 258 8.70 -3.28 7.51
N ARG A 259 8.71 -4.23 8.45
CA ARG A 259 9.94 -4.85 8.98
C ARG A 259 10.76 -5.55 7.90
N HIS A 260 10.09 -6.29 7.02
CA HIS A 260 10.72 -6.93 5.86
C HIS A 260 11.36 -5.92 4.92
N ALA A 261 10.63 -4.86 4.56
CA ALA A 261 11.11 -3.82 3.66
C ALA A 261 12.33 -3.08 4.24
N ILE A 262 12.26 -2.65 5.51
CA ILE A 262 13.36 -1.98 6.19
C ILE A 262 14.61 -2.87 6.23
N SER A 263 14.47 -4.14 6.60
CA SER A 263 15.58 -5.11 6.61
C SER A 263 16.19 -5.29 5.22
N ALA A 264 15.34 -5.40 4.18
CA ALA A 264 15.80 -5.55 2.80
C ALA A 264 16.53 -4.30 2.29
N ILE A 265 16.03 -3.09 2.60
CA ILE A 265 16.66 -1.82 2.21
C ILE A 265 18.04 -1.68 2.88
N LYS A 266 18.13 -1.99 4.17
CA LYS A 266 19.42 -1.95 4.91
C LYS A 266 20.43 -2.89 4.28
N ASP A 267 20.02 -4.11 3.95
CA ASP A 267 20.90 -5.08 3.30
C ASP A 267 21.36 -4.60 1.90
N ILE A 268 20.45 -4.02 1.11
CA ILE A 268 20.79 -3.40 -0.18
C ILE A 268 21.79 -2.25 0.01
N ASN A 269 21.54 -1.37 0.98
CA ASN A 269 22.41 -0.22 1.23
C ASN A 269 23.81 -0.63 1.67
N ALA A 270 23.93 -1.73 2.42
CA ALA A 270 25.21 -2.21 2.96
C ALA A 270 25.99 -3.08 1.96
N ASN A 271 25.31 -3.92 1.16
CA ASN A 271 25.95 -5.03 0.45
C ASN A 271 25.79 -4.99 -1.08
N SER A 272 24.94 -4.10 -1.63
CA SER A 272 24.67 -4.09 -3.06
C SER A 272 25.70 -3.26 -3.85
N GLU A 273 26.25 -3.84 -4.92
CA GLU A 273 27.07 -3.15 -5.92
C GLU A 273 26.21 -2.32 -6.88
N ASP A 274 24.97 -2.77 -7.18
CA ASP A 274 24.00 -2.07 -8.03
C ASP A 274 22.67 -1.93 -7.27
N LYS A 275 22.56 -0.84 -6.51
CA LYS A 275 21.39 -0.57 -5.67
C LYS A 275 20.09 -0.48 -6.46
N ASP A 276 20.11 0.16 -7.63
CA ASP A 276 18.91 0.38 -8.43
C ASP A 276 18.32 -0.95 -8.91
N ARG A 277 19.20 -1.84 -9.39
CA ARG A 277 18.83 -3.19 -9.80
C ARG A 277 18.26 -4.00 -8.63
N ASP A 278 18.89 -3.93 -7.46
CA ASP A 278 18.45 -4.71 -6.29
C ASP A 278 17.16 -4.17 -5.69
N PHE A 279 16.95 -2.85 -5.67
CA PHE A 279 15.66 -2.25 -5.34
C PHE A 279 14.55 -2.75 -6.27
N ALA A 280 14.76 -2.76 -7.59
CA ALA A 280 13.79 -3.26 -8.56
C ALA A 280 13.54 -4.77 -8.42
N LYS A 281 14.59 -5.56 -8.14
CA LYS A 281 14.51 -7.01 -8.01
C LYS A 281 13.78 -7.44 -6.73
N ARG A 282 14.09 -6.83 -5.58
CA ARG A 282 13.60 -7.23 -4.25
C ARG A 282 12.34 -6.49 -3.84
N GLY A 283 12.17 -5.23 -4.28
CA GLY A 283 11.02 -4.39 -4.00
C GLY A 283 9.87 -4.54 -5.01
N GLY A 284 8.90 -3.64 -4.88
CA GLY A 284 7.74 -3.56 -5.77
C GLY A 284 6.71 -4.66 -5.58
N VAL A 285 5.89 -4.85 -6.59
CA VAL A 285 4.78 -5.83 -6.63
C VAL A 285 4.96 -6.78 -7.80
N ASN A 286 4.78 -8.07 -7.56
CA ASN A 286 4.75 -9.08 -8.61
C ASN A 286 3.34 -9.66 -8.77
N VAL A 287 2.65 -9.25 -9.84
CA VAL A 287 1.26 -9.66 -10.13
C VAL A 287 1.17 -11.16 -10.44
N LEU A 288 2.19 -11.74 -11.11
CA LEU A 288 2.20 -13.17 -11.40
C LEU A 288 2.24 -14.00 -10.10
N LEU A 289 3.09 -13.61 -9.15
CA LEU A 289 3.16 -14.27 -7.85
C LEU A 289 1.87 -14.07 -7.03
N ALA A 290 1.20 -12.92 -7.19
CA ALA A 290 -0.13 -12.73 -6.59
C ALA A 290 -1.14 -13.74 -7.15
N ALA A 291 -1.17 -13.92 -8.46
CA ALA A 291 -2.06 -14.89 -9.12
C ALA A 291 -1.73 -16.34 -8.70
N ILE A 292 -0.43 -16.69 -8.64
CA ILE A 292 0.00 -18.01 -8.14
C ILE A 292 -0.46 -18.22 -6.70
N GLY A 293 -0.33 -17.22 -5.82
CA GLY A 293 -0.80 -17.30 -4.43
C GLY A 293 -2.32 -17.39 -4.31
N PHE A 294 -3.05 -16.79 -5.24
CA PHE A 294 -4.52 -16.81 -5.25
C PHE A 294 -5.05 -18.17 -5.70
N PHE A 295 -4.65 -18.63 -6.89
CA PHE A 295 -5.14 -19.88 -7.47
C PHE A 295 -4.44 -21.11 -6.90
N GLY A 296 -3.15 -20.99 -6.55
CA GLY A 296 -2.32 -22.12 -6.11
C GLY A 296 -2.82 -22.71 -4.79
N VAL A 297 -3.30 -21.90 -3.86
CA VAL A 297 -3.86 -22.39 -2.58
C VAL A 297 -5.07 -23.30 -2.84
N ASP A 298 -6.00 -22.87 -3.69
CA ASP A 298 -7.22 -23.64 -3.99
C ASP A 298 -6.90 -24.92 -4.79
N ILE A 299 -5.98 -24.82 -5.77
CA ILE A 299 -5.54 -25.99 -6.56
C ILE A 299 -4.88 -27.02 -5.65
N ILE A 300 -3.96 -26.63 -4.79
CA ILE A 300 -3.26 -27.55 -3.87
C ILE A 300 -4.25 -28.16 -2.89
N ALA A 301 -5.16 -27.35 -2.32
CA ALA A 301 -6.21 -27.86 -1.42
C ALA A 301 -7.08 -28.92 -2.11
N SER A 302 -7.51 -28.66 -3.37
CA SER A 302 -8.30 -29.58 -4.16
C SER A 302 -7.57 -30.89 -4.47
N ILE A 303 -6.28 -30.80 -4.82
CA ILE A 303 -5.42 -32.01 -5.03
C ILE A 303 -5.34 -32.82 -3.75
N ILE A 304 -5.05 -32.20 -2.61
CA ILE A 304 -4.95 -32.92 -1.33
C ILE A 304 -6.28 -33.61 -1.00
N VAL A 305 -7.39 -32.93 -1.15
CA VAL A 305 -8.74 -33.49 -0.90
C VAL A 305 -9.04 -34.66 -1.86
N SER A 306 -8.58 -34.61 -3.12
CA SER A 306 -8.80 -35.69 -4.09
C SER A 306 -7.95 -36.94 -3.83
N LEU A 307 -6.88 -36.83 -3.02
CA LEU A 307 -6.00 -37.94 -2.65
C LEU A 307 -6.41 -38.61 -1.33
N LEU A 308 -7.28 -37.97 -0.56
CA LEU A 308 -7.82 -38.50 0.72
C LEU A 308 -9.12 -39.29 0.52
#